data_3aca701059ce93116fb2a95a4055b4f4
#
_entry.id   3aca701059ce93116fb2a95a4055b4f4
#
_cell.length_a   1.000
_cell.length_b   1.000
_cell.length_c   1.000
_cell.angle_alpha   90.00
_cell.angle_beta   90.00
_cell.angle_gamma   90.00
#
_symmetry.space_group_name_H-M   'P 1'
#
loop_
_entity.id
_entity.type
_entity.pdbx_description
1 polymer ?
#
loop_
_entity_poly.entity_id
_entity_poly.type
_entity_poly.pdbx_seq_one_letter_code
_entity_poly.pdbx_strand_id
1 'polypeptide(L)'
;LGGGMGISYGNESKKLNFQKYNLAIKKFLKKHDSKIIFEPGRSIVGNAGFLISKVIFIKISDKKNFIILDAAMNDLIRPALYGAKHRILPSEKKNRRSKKIYEFVGPVCESTDKFSSLKNFQLLDEKDIVTICDVGAYGMSLSSNYNLRPKPIELLIEKSKVKVICKRQSLQELV
;
A
#
# COMPACT_ATOMS: atom_id res chain seq x y z
N LEU A 1 -18.95 18.09 1.79
CA LEU A 1 -18.70 16.76 1.23
C LEU A 1 -17.39 16.25 1.82
N GLY A 2 -17.49 15.33 2.78
CA GLY A 2 -16.34 14.71 3.41
C GLY A 2 -15.64 13.72 2.49
N GLY A 3 -14.64 14.11 1.77
CA GLY A 3 -13.75 13.24 1.01
C GLY A 3 -14.43 12.16 0.15
N GLY A 4 -14.07 10.91 0.34
CA GLY A 4 -14.64 9.76 -0.39
C GLY A 4 -14.15 9.61 -1.83
N MET A 5 -13.37 10.53 -2.35
CA MET A 5 -12.76 10.42 -3.67
C MET A 5 -11.73 9.28 -3.67
N GLY A 6 -12.01 8.25 -4.49
CA GLY A 6 -11.16 7.08 -4.60
C GLY A 6 -9.93 7.28 -5.47
N ILE A 7 -8.97 6.38 -5.31
CA ILE A 7 -7.85 6.19 -6.24
C ILE A 7 -7.94 4.80 -6.86
N SER A 8 -7.26 4.61 -7.99
CA SER A 8 -7.09 3.29 -8.57
C SER A 8 -5.97 2.54 -7.84
N TYR A 9 -6.28 1.37 -7.32
CA TYR A 9 -5.30 0.46 -6.70
C TYR A 9 -4.76 -0.58 -7.70
N GLY A 10 -4.74 -0.25 -8.98
CA GLY A 10 -4.32 -1.14 -10.05
C GLY A 10 -5.34 -1.20 -11.20
N ASN A 11 -5.15 -2.14 -12.12
CA ASN A 11 -5.95 -2.24 -13.33
C ASN A 11 -7.42 -2.62 -13.11
N GLU A 12 -7.77 -3.16 -11.94
CA GLU A 12 -9.14 -3.59 -11.60
C GLU A 12 -10.02 -2.45 -11.07
N SER A 13 -9.43 -1.33 -10.65
CA SER A 13 -10.15 -0.21 -10.05
C SER A 13 -10.48 0.85 -11.10
N LYS A 14 -11.74 1.26 -11.15
CA LYS A 14 -12.16 2.38 -12.01
C LYS A 14 -11.65 3.69 -11.41
N LYS A 15 -11.00 4.50 -12.22
CA LYS A 15 -10.62 5.87 -11.84
C LYS A 15 -11.87 6.74 -11.68
N LEU A 16 -11.84 7.68 -10.74
CA LEU A 16 -12.90 8.67 -10.58
C LEU A 16 -13.03 9.50 -11.87
N ASN A 17 -14.24 9.55 -12.43
CA ASN A 17 -14.53 10.40 -13.57
C ASN A 17 -14.85 11.81 -13.06
N PHE A 18 -13.86 12.69 -13.07
CA PHE A 18 -14.00 14.07 -12.60
C PHE A 18 -15.02 14.89 -13.41
N GLN A 19 -15.23 14.59 -14.69
CA GLN A 19 -16.24 15.29 -15.51
C GLN A 19 -17.65 14.96 -15.02
N LYS A 20 -17.96 13.65 -14.84
CA LYS A 20 -19.26 13.24 -14.29
C LYS A 20 -19.48 13.76 -12.88
N TYR A 21 -18.42 13.74 -12.05
CA TYR A 21 -18.48 14.29 -10.70
C TYR A 21 -18.78 15.78 -10.71
N ASN A 22 -18.09 16.57 -11.52
CA ASN A 22 -18.33 18.00 -11.70
C ASN A 22 -19.75 18.30 -12.18
N LEU A 23 -20.28 17.52 -13.14
CA LEU A 23 -21.65 17.68 -13.60
C LEU A 23 -22.67 17.44 -12.47
N ALA A 24 -22.46 16.43 -11.63
CA ALA A 24 -23.34 16.17 -10.49
C ALA A 24 -23.32 17.34 -9.48
N ILE A 25 -22.13 17.89 -9.18
CA ILE A 25 -21.98 19.05 -8.32
C ILE A 25 -22.67 20.30 -8.91
N LYS A 26 -22.45 20.58 -10.19
CA LYS A 26 -23.11 21.70 -10.88
C LYS A 26 -24.64 21.57 -10.86
N LYS A 27 -25.16 20.33 -11.05
CA LYS A 27 -26.61 20.07 -10.99
C LYS A 27 -27.16 20.32 -9.58
N PHE A 28 -26.43 19.96 -8.54
CA PHE A 28 -26.79 20.24 -7.16
C PHE A 28 -26.84 21.76 -6.89
N LEU A 29 -25.78 22.49 -7.24
CA LEU A 29 -25.66 23.92 -6.99
C LEU A 29 -26.70 24.76 -7.76
N LYS A 30 -27.18 24.27 -8.90
CA LYS A 30 -28.30 24.94 -9.62
C LYS A 30 -29.62 24.90 -8.85
N LYS A 31 -29.79 23.94 -7.94
CA LYS A 31 -31.03 23.76 -7.16
C LYS A 31 -30.94 24.31 -5.74
N HIS A 32 -29.75 24.55 -5.26
CA HIS A 32 -29.51 24.93 -3.88
C HIS A 32 -28.52 26.09 -3.83
N ASP A 33 -28.92 27.17 -3.20
CA ASP A 33 -28.02 28.28 -2.90
C ASP A 33 -27.12 27.89 -1.72
N SER A 34 -25.98 27.27 -2.04
CA SER A 34 -25.09 26.67 -1.06
C SER A 34 -23.63 26.72 -1.50
N LYS A 35 -22.73 26.82 -0.55
CA LYS A 35 -21.29 26.60 -0.75
C LYS A 35 -20.97 25.12 -0.51
N ILE A 36 -20.09 24.55 -1.31
CA ILE A 36 -19.61 23.19 -1.12
C ILE A 36 -18.15 23.22 -0.70
N ILE A 37 -17.85 22.58 0.43
CA ILE A 37 -16.49 22.34 0.92
C ILE A 37 -16.17 20.87 0.62
N PHE A 38 -15.00 20.62 0.05
CA PHE A 38 -14.47 19.27 -0.21
C PHE A 38 -13.34 18.99 0.74
N GLU A 39 -13.25 17.75 1.23
CA GLU A 39 -12.20 17.26 2.12
C GLU A 39 -11.49 16.06 1.48
N PRO A 40 -10.82 16.23 0.32
CA PRO A 40 -10.13 15.14 -0.35
C PRO A 40 -8.84 14.79 0.41
N GLY A 41 -8.71 13.55 0.82
CA GLY A 41 -7.50 13.02 1.46
C GLY A 41 -6.81 12.02 0.54
N ARG A 42 -7.38 10.81 0.43
CA ARG A 42 -6.79 9.70 -0.31
C ARG A 42 -6.50 10.03 -1.77
N SER A 43 -7.38 10.75 -2.46
CA SER A 43 -7.18 11.13 -3.85
C SER A 43 -5.99 12.06 -4.09
N ILE A 44 -5.52 12.77 -3.06
CA ILE A 44 -4.35 13.65 -3.14
C ILE A 44 -3.06 12.88 -2.89
N VAL A 45 -2.98 12.14 -1.77
CA VAL A 45 -1.70 11.57 -1.31
C VAL A 45 -1.60 10.05 -1.51
N GLY A 46 -2.69 9.35 -1.79
CA GLY A 46 -2.70 7.89 -1.85
C GLY A 46 -1.67 7.30 -2.82
N ASN A 47 -1.62 7.82 -4.04
CA ASN A 47 -0.69 7.34 -5.07
C ASN A 47 0.74 7.87 -4.90
N ALA A 48 0.98 8.82 -4.02
CA ALA A 48 2.31 9.39 -3.77
C ALA A 48 3.17 8.52 -2.83
N GLY A 49 2.57 7.57 -2.11
CA GLY A 49 3.29 6.74 -1.15
C GLY A 49 3.57 5.33 -1.65
N PHE A 50 4.77 4.86 -1.32
CA PHE A 50 5.27 3.52 -1.63
C PHE A 50 5.88 2.91 -0.37
N LEU A 51 5.56 1.64 -0.08
CA LEU A 51 6.22 0.86 0.96
C LEU A 51 7.23 -0.07 0.27
N ILE A 52 8.50 0.16 0.57
CA ILE A 52 9.61 -0.66 0.06
C ILE A 52 9.84 -1.78 1.06
N SER A 53 9.90 -3.00 0.57
CA SER A 53 10.09 -4.18 1.41
C SER A 53 11.02 -5.19 0.77
N LYS A 54 11.77 -5.88 1.61
CA LYS A 54 12.71 -6.93 1.21
C LYS A 54 12.07 -8.30 1.41
N VAL A 55 12.32 -9.21 0.47
CA VAL A 55 11.98 -10.63 0.62
C VAL A 55 12.96 -11.26 1.61
N ILE A 56 12.45 -11.76 2.73
CA ILE A 56 13.27 -12.40 3.76
C ILE A 56 13.28 -13.92 3.61
N PHE A 57 12.21 -14.52 3.10
CA PHE A 57 12.15 -15.94 2.87
C PHE A 57 11.11 -16.31 1.81
N ILE A 58 11.35 -17.40 1.05
CA ILE A 58 10.41 -17.95 0.08
C ILE A 58 10.08 -19.38 0.47
N LYS A 59 8.83 -19.61 0.87
CA LYS A 59 8.33 -20.93 1.24
C LYS A 59 7.52 -21.53 0.09
N ILE A 60 7.95 -22.67 -0.41
CA ILE A 60 7.25 -23.43 -1.45
C ILE A 60 6.72 -24.71 -0.83
N SER A 61 5.44 -24.98 -0.99
CA SER A 61 4.81 -26.23 -0.57
C SER A 61 3.79 -26.70 -1.60
N ASP A 62 3.29 -27.92 -1.42
CA ASP A 62 2.31 -28.51 -2.35
C ASP A 62 0.99 -27.75 -2.34
N LYS A 63 0.62 -27.14 -1.21
CA LYS A 63 -0.67 -26.47 -1.03
C LYS A 63 -0.60 -24.98 -1.30
N LYS A 64 0.44 -24.29 -0.81
CA LYS A 64 0.58 -22.84 -0.88
C LYS A 64 2.05 -22.41 -1.01
N ASN A 65 2.27 -21.34 -1.74
CA ASN A 65 3.59 -20.74 -1.87
C ASN A 65 3.55 -19.34 -1.26
N PHE A 66 4.55 -19.01 -0.47
CA PHE A 66 4.63 -17.72 0.24
C PHE A 66 5.89 -16.97 -0.14
N ILE A 67 5.76 -15.68 -0.28
CA ILE A 67 6.85 -14.72 -0.30
C ILE A 67 6.72 -13.92 0.99
N ILE A 68 7.64 -14.14 1.92
CA ILE A 68 7.64 -13.51 3.24
C ILE A 68 8.49 -12.26 3.14
N LEU A 69 7.87 -11.12 3.47
CA LEU A 69 8.46 -9.79 3.42
C LEU A 69 8.94 -9.36 4.81
N ASP A 70 9.85 -8.39 4.87
CA ASP A 70 10.20 -7.72 6.13
C ASP A 70 9.17 -6.67 6.57
N ALA A 71 8.31 -6.19 5.66
CA ALA A 71 7.12 -5.42 6.00
C ALA A 71 6.01 -6.34 6.54
N ALA A 72 5.18 -5.81 7.43
CA ALA A 72 4.05 -6.54 8.01
C ALA A 72 2.78 -5.68 8.11
N MET A 73 1.70 -6.29 8.60
CA MET A 73 0.43 -5.58 8.77
C MET A 73 0.52 -4.38 9.72
N ASN A 74 1.49 -4.35 10.64
CA ASN A 74 1.74 -3.19 11.49
C ASN A 74 2.26 -1.98 10.71
N ASP A 75 2.92 -2.18 9.56
CA ASP A 75 3.41 -1.13 8.68
C ASP A 75 2.31 -0.67 7.70
N LEU A 76 1.47 -1.61 7.24
CA LEU A 76 0.34 -1.35 6.34
C LEU A 76 -0.86 -2.24 6.68
N ILE A 77 -1.71 -1.77 7.57
CA ILE A 77 -2.86 -2.53 8.09
C ILE A 77 -4.00 -2.70 7.07
N ARG A 78 -4.07 -1.85 6.04
CA ARG A 78 -5.23 -1.76 5.15
C ARG A 78 -5.62 -3.06 4.44
N PRO A 79 -4.70 -3.93 3.95
CA PRO A 79 -5.07 -5.22 3.41
C PRO A 79 -5.81 -6.11 4.42
N ALA A 80 -5.31 -6.17 5.66
CA ALA A 80 -5.91 -6.97 6.73
C ALA A 80 -7.26 -6.39 7.21
N LEU A 81 -7.35 -5.06 7.38
CA LEU A 81 -8.51 -4.40 7.96
C LEU A 81 -9.66 -4.20 6.96
N TYR A 82 -9.35 -3.88 5.71
CA TYR A 82 -10.34 -3.50 4.70
C TYR A 82 -10.32 -4.39 3.45
N GLY A 83 -9.49 -5.42 3.38
CA GLY A 83 -9.27 -6.18 2.16
C GLY A 83 -8.73 -5.32 1.01
N ALA A 84 -8.01 -4.22 1.34
CA ALA A 84 -7.51 -3.30 0.34
C ALA A 84 -6.46 -3.97 -0.55
N LYS A 85 -6.64 -3.86 -1.86
CA LYS A 85 -5.72 -4.44 -2.84
C LYS A 85 -4.70 -3.39 -3.26
N HIS A 86 -3.48 -3.50 -2.75
CA HIS A 86 -2.35 -2.69 -3.18
C HIS A 86 -1.58 -3.43 -4.27
N ARG A 87 -1.09 -2.70 -5.28
CA ARG A 87 -0.20 -3.29 -6.28
C ARG A 87 1.15 -3.59 -5.65
N ILE A 88 1.71 -4.74 -5.98
CA ILE A 88 3.07 -5.10 -5.61
C ILE A 88 3.87 -5.18 -6.90
N LEU A 89 4.98 -4.47 -6.95
CA LEU A 89 5.89 -4.42 -8.08
C LEU A 89 7.28 -4.89 -7.62
N PRO A 90 7.99 -5.65 -8.43
CA PRO A 90 9.39 -5.93 -8.16
C PRO A 90 10.23 -4.69 -8.48
N SER A 91 11.28 -4.44 -7.72
CA SER A 91 12.21 -3.32 -8.00
C SER A 91 13.05 -3.59 -9.25
N GLU A 92 13.36 -4.83 -9.52
CA GLU A 92 14.10 -5.24 -10.71
C GLU A 92 13.25 -6.18 -11.58
N LYS A 93 13.29 -5.97 -12.90
CA LYS A 93 12.59 -6.83 -13.85
C LYS A 93 13.42 -8.09 -14.10
N LYS A 94 12.80 -9.25 -13.89
CA LYS A 94 13.32 -10.56 -14.26
C LYS A 94 12.42 -11.18 -15.34
N ASN A 95 13.01 -11.81 -16.33
CA ASN A 95 12.23 -12.42 -17.43
C ASN A 95 11.53 -13.72 -17.05
N ARG A 96 11.87 -14.31 -15.91
CA ARG A 96 11.28 -15.57 -15.43
C ARG A 96 10.03 -15.29 -14.61
N ARG A 97 8.89 -15.89 -15.01
CA ARG A 97 7.61 -15.78 -14.29
C ARG A 97 7.16 -17.14 -13.80
N SER A 98 6.51 -17.15 -12.66
CA SER A 98 5.91 -18.36 -12.11
C SER A 98 4.46 -18.47 -12.52
N LYS A 99 4.04 -19.66 -12.94
CA LYS A 99 2.62 -19.99 -13.13
C LYS A 99 1.87 -20.23 -11.81
N LYS A 100 2.61 -20.42 -10.71
CA LYS A 100 2.05 -20.64 -9.38
C LYS A 100 1.50 -19.33 -8.79
N ILE A 101 0.58 -19.47 -7.83
CA ILE A 101 0.11 -18.35 -7.00
C ILE A 101 1.05 -18.24 -5.81
N TYR A 102 1.49 -17.01 -5.54
CA TYR A 102 2.23 -16.67 -4.34
C TYR A 102 1.42 -15.74 -3.45
N GLU A 103 1.38 -16.05 -2.17
CA GLU A 103 0.87 -15.16 -1.13
C GLU A 103 2.03 -14.29 -0.61
N PHE A 104 1.88 -12.98 -0.73
CA PHE A 104 2.81 -12.01 -0.15
C PHE A 104 2.36 -11.73 1.27
N VAL A 105 3.17 -12.11 2.24
CA VAL A 105 2.83 -12.08 3.67
C VAL A 105 3.94 -11.38 4.46
N GLY A 106 3.58 -10.84 5.61
CA GLY A 106 4.56 -10.34 6.58
C GLY A 106 5.06 -11.45 7.53
N PRO A 107 5.97 -11.12 8.44
CA PRO A 107 6.57 -12.07 9.38
C PRO A 107 5.84 -12.11 10.74
N VAL A 108 4.71 -11.41 10.88
CA VAL A 108 3.95 -11.35 12.13
C VAL A 108 3.17 -12.66 12.32
N CYS A 109 3.11 -13.14 13.54
CA CYS A 109 2.36 -14.35 13.92
C CYS A 109 0.84 -14.05 13.95
N GLU A 110 0.28 -13.70 12.80
CA GLU A 110 -1.12 -13.32 12.60
C GLU A 110 -1.60 -13.80 11.23
N SER A 111 -2.72 -14.51 11.18
CA SER A 111 -3.25 -15.10 9.94
C SER A 111 -3.66 -14.06 8.90
N THR A 112 -3.95 -12.84 9.33
CA THR A 112 -4.31 -11.71 8.48
C THR A 112 -3.13 -10.90 7.97
N ASP A 113 -1.89 -11.25 8.36
CA ASP A 113 -0.66 -10.58 7.91
C ASP A 113 -0.32 -10.94 6.45
N LYS A 114 -1.20 -10.52 5.57
CA LYS A 114 -1.15 -10.80 4.14
C LYS A 114 -1.46 -9.55 3.33
N PHE A 115 -0.58 -9.25 2.40
CA PHE A 115 -0.72 -8.10 1.50
C PHE A 115 -1.49 -8.44 0.23
N SER A 116 -1.22 -9.59 -0.39
CA SER A 116 -1.84 -9.98 -1.66
C SER A 116 -1.62 -11.46 -1.99
N SER A 117 -2.40 -11.97 -2.96
CA SER A 117 -2.14 -13.22 -3.67
C SER A 117 -2.00 -12.91 -5.15
N LEU A 118 -0.85 -13.21 -5.74
CA LEU A 118 -0.54 -12.88 -7.12
C LEU A 118 -0.18 -14.14 -7.94
N LYS A 119 -0.80 -14.25 -9.10
CA LYS A 119 -0.50 -15.27 -10.11
C LYS A 119 0.35 -14.65 -11.22
N ASN A 120 1.18 -15.46 -11.85
CA ASN A 120 2.06 -15.02 -12.95
C ASN A 120 3.02 -13.89 -12.55
N PHE A 121 3.33 -13.78 -11.26
CA PHE A 121 4.34 -12.84 -10.80
C PHE A 121 5.73 -13.33 -11.24
N GLN A 122 6.67 -12.39 -11.40
CA GLN A 122 8.04 -12.79 -11.68
C GLN A 122 8.62 -13.59 -10.51
N LEU A 123 9.54 -14.50 -10.82
CA LEU A 123 10.26 -15.22 -9.78
C LEU A 123 11.14 -14.25 -9.01
N LEU A 124 11.01 -14.30 -7.70
CA LEU A 124 11.84 -13.56 -6.75
C LEU A 124 12.82 -14.50 -6.07
N ASP A 125 13.91 -13.92 -5.61
CA ASP A 125 14.88 -14.57 -4.75
C ASP A 125 14.85 -13.89 -3.36
N GLU A 126 15.39 -14.56 -2.35
CA GLU A 126 15.62 -13.93 -1.04
C GLU A 126 16.54 -12.71 -1.20
N LYS A 127 16.25 -11.66 -0.46
CA LYS A 127 16.86 -10.32 -0.55
C LYS A 127 16.39 -9.45 -1.70
N ASP A 128 15.59 -9.97 -2.65
CA ASP A 128 14.95 -9.10 -3.64
C ASP A 128 14.08 -8.03 -2.96
N ILE A 129 13.97 -6.90 -3.62
CA ILE A 129 13.16 -5.78 -3.14
C ILE A 129 11.86 -5.73 -3.94
N VAL A 130 10.77 -5.53 -3.23
CA VAL A 130 9.46 -5.25 -3.79
C VAL A 130 8.92 -3.92 -3.30
N THR A 131 8.06 -3.32 -4.10
CA THR A 131 7.39 -2.06 -3.80
C THR A 131 5.90 -2.30 -3.70
N ILE A 132 5.30 -1.99 -2.55
CA ILE A 132 3.85 -1.97 -2.36
C ILE A 132 3.40 -0.54 -2.65
N CYS A 133 2.57 -0.37 -3.69
CA CYS A 133 2.14 0.93 -4.20
C CYS A 133 0.92 1.47 -3.47
N ASP A 134 0.66 2.78 -3.69
CA ASP A 134 -0.58 3.45 -3.30
C ASP A 134 -0.82 3.50 -1.78
N VAL A 135 0.26 3.63 -1.00
CA VAL A 135 0.22 3.60 0.47
C VAL A 135 0.26 5.00 1.13
N GLY A 136 0.27 6.08 0.34
CA GLY A 136 0.42 7.44 0.85
C GLY A 136 -0.74 7.92 1.74
N ALA A 137 -1.93 7.32 1.57
CA ALA A 137 -3.05 7.56 2.47
C ALA A 137 -3.28 6.34 3.36
N TYR A 138 -3.37 6.58 4.67
CA TYR A 138 -3.66 5.54 5.69
C TYR A 138 -2.61 4.42 5.77
N GLY A 139 -1.40 4.61 5.23
CA GLY A 139 -0.26 3.75 5.46
C GLY A 139 0.34 4.04 6.83
N MET A 140 1.25 5.01 6.89
CA MET A 140 1.94 5.38 8.13
C MET A 140 0.98 5.86 9.23
N SER A 141 -0.08 6.60 8.91
CA SER A 141 -1.04 7.10 9.91
C SER A 141 -1.81 6.01 10.65
N LEU A 142 -1.94 4.81 10.08
CA LEU A 142 -2.53 3.63 10.72
C LEU A 142 -1.49 2.59 11.13
N SER A 143 -0.20 2.90 10.97
CA SER A 143 0.87 2.00 11.42
C SER A 143 0.89 1.89 12.94
N SER A 144 1.32 0.75 13.45
CA SER A 144 1.35 0.46 14.87
C SER A 144 2.65 -0.25 15.27
N ASN A 145 2.82 -0.45 16.56
CA ASN A 145 3.90 -1.24 17.12
C ASN A 145 3.45 -2.67 17.48
N TYR A 146 2.45 -3.19 16.78
CA TYR A 146 1.98 -4.55 16.99
C TYR A 146 3.14 -5.55 16.89
N ASN A 147 3.19 -6.51 17.81
CA ASN A 147 4.32 -7.44 18.01
C ASN A 147 5.67 -6.73 18.27
N LEU A 148 5.65 -5.57 18.93
CA LEU A 148 6.84 -4.76 19.26
C LEU A 148 7.71 -4.44 18.04
N ARG A 149 7.10 -4.28 16.88
CA ARG A 149 7.81 -3.91 15.67
C ARG A 149 7.97 -2.39 15.59
N PRO A 150 9.19 -1.88 15.40
CA PRO A 150 9.44 -0.46 15.19
C PRO A 150 8.81 0.02 13.87
N LYS A 151 8.28 1.24 13.88
CA LYS A 151 7.79 1.88 12.66
C LYS A 151 8.95 2.15 11.69
N PRO A 152 8.71 2.00 10.37
CA PRO A 152 9.74 2.22 9.37
C PRO A 152 10.13 3.70 9.25
N ILE A 153 11.25 3.96 8.59
CA ILE A 153 11.66 5.31 8.19
C ILE A 153 10.71 5.84 7.10
N GLU A 154 10.41 7.14 7.13
CA GLU A 154 9.75 7.82 6.02
C GLU A 154 10.73 8.73 5.27
N LEU A 155 10.74 8.58 3.97
CA LEU A 155 11.59 9.33 3.05
C LEU A 155 10.71 10.14 2.10
N LEU A 156 11.01 11.41 1.94
CA LEU A 156 10.47 12.26 0.89
C LEU A 156 11.45 12.28 -0.28
N ILE A 157 10.94 11.94 -1.46
CA ILE A 157 11.70 12.06 -2.73
C ILE A 157 11.14 13.26 -3.47
N GLU A 158 11.98 14.28 -3.64
CA GLU A 158 11.65 15.48 -4.39
C GLU A 158 12.69 15.69 -5.48
N LYS A 159 12.26 15.55 -6.74
CA LYS A 159 13.16 15.52 -7.91
C LYS A 159 14.20 14.40 -7.72
N SER A 160 15.47 14.72 -7.58
CA SER A 160 16.55 13.74 -7.34
C SER A 160 17.04 13.71 -5.88
N LYS A 161 16.41 14.46 -4.98
CA LYS A 161 16.81 14.57 -3.58
C LYS A 161 15.97 13.68 -2.69
N VAL A 162 16.64 13.00 -1.77
CA VAL A 162 15.99 12.18 -0.74
C VAL A 162 16.15 12.86 0.60
N LYS A 163 15.06 13.07 1.32
CA LYS A 163 15.06 13.66 2.67
C LYS A 163 14.39 12.69 3.64
N VAL A 164 14.96 12.52 4.82
CA VAL A 164 14.30 11.82 5.93
C VAL A 164 13.27 12.77 6.53
N ILE A 165 12.00 12.41 6.47
CA ILE A 165 10.90 13.18 7.08
C ILE A 165 10.43 12.58 8.41
N CYS A 166 10.60 11.27 8.60
CA CYS A 166 10.45 10.59 9.88
C CYS A 166 11.54 9.54 10.03
N LYS A 167 12.25 9.57 11.16
CA LYS A 167 13.30 8.58 11.46
C LYS A 167 12.66 7.21 11.73
N ARG A 168 13.40 6.14 11.44
CA ARG A 168 13.01 4.81 11.89
C ARG A 168 12.95 4.79 13.42
N GLN A 169 11.87 4.26 13.95
CA GLN A 169 11.75 4.07 15.39
C GLN A 169 12.78 3.02 15.88
N SER A 170 13.44 3.31 16.96
CA SER A 170 14.36 2.37 17.61
C SER A 170 13.62 1.40 18.55
N LEU A 171 14.23 0.28 18.89
CA LEU A 171 13.67 -0.64 19.90
C LEU A 171 13.61 0.01 21.28
N GLN A 172 14.55 0.92 21.59
CA GLN A 172 14.59 1.64 22.87
C GLN A 172 13.39 2.59 23.05
N GLU A 173 12.79 3.05 21.96
CA GLU A 173 11.58 3.90 22.02
C GLU A 173 10.29 3.08 22.21
N LEU A 174 10.39 1.76 22.25
CA LEU A 174 9.25 0.85 22.46
C LEU A 174 9.13 0.35 23.89
N VAL A 175 10.13 0.58 24.71
CA VAL A 175 10.25 0.04 26.09
C VAL A 175 10.18 1.15 27.11
#